data_a0a0a71a414c48849ae29afca3a033d7
#
_entry.id   a0a0a71a414c48849ae29afca3a033d7
#
_cell.length_a   1.000
_cell.length_b   1.000
_cell.length_c   1.000
_cell.angle_alpha   90.00
_cell.angle_beta   90.00
_cell.angle_gamma   90.00
#
_symmetry.space_group_name_H-M   'P 1'
#
loop_
_entity.id
_entity.type
_entity.pdbx_description
1 polymer ?
#
loop_
_entity_poly.entity_id
_entity_poly.type
_entity_poly.pdbx_seq_one_letter_code
_entity_poly.pdbx_strand_id
1 'polypeptide(L)'
;MKVTLIHNPDAGGDNQPSGDDIVELIHKAGHSATLQSSKDVEWDKALEEPADIIAVAGGDGIVGQVAKRMIGKQIPIAILPMGTANNVATTLGVKHLAIDELIFGWTSARRVKFDVGNAKGPWGSIPFIEGLGMGLFTDTMSRLDAKDNIQLAHLSDTDEKLISVLQMLRSRVESCHSHEMNITFDDRDLSGKYILLEAMNIHYVGPNFCLAPPADPGDGLLDLVIASYDEREQIHQYLSDRIDNKSNYPGLMIHKGNHLRIECEGLTVHIDDDLWPEIGAPSPPNSIVIEVTVTSQALEMLAPA
;
A
#
# COMPACT_ATOMS: atom_id res chain seq x y z
N MET A 1 -13.22 24.03 9.37
CA MET A 1 -11.96 23.77 8.65
C MET A 1 -12.26 23.84 7.15
N LYS A 2 -11.28 24.23 6.35
CA LYS A 2 -11.32 24.18 4.89
C LYS A 2 -10.76 22.82 4.44
N VAL A 3 -11.54 22.05 3.71
CA VAL A 3 -11.20 20.69 3.27
C VAL A 3 -11.06 20.67 1.75
N THR A 4 -9.96 20.12 1.23
CA THR A 4 -9.87 19.70 -0.16
C THR A 4 -10.17 18.22 -0.22
N LEU A 5 -11.27 17.84 -0.87
CA LEU A 5 -11.69 16.46 -1.06
C LEU A 5 -11.23 15.95 -2.43
N ILE A 6 -10.31 15.00 -2.43
CA ILE A 6 -9.94 14.25 -3.62
C ILE A 6 -10.79 12.96 -3.65
N HIS A 7 -11.62 12.81 -4.66
CA HIS A 7 -12.53 11.70 -4.81
C HIS A 7 -12.19 10.85 -6.03
N ASN A 8 -12.08 9.54 -5.85
CA ASN A 8 -11.98 8.58 -6.95
C ASN A 8 -13.36 7.98 -7.22
N PRO A 9 -14.06 8.39 -8.30
CA PRO A 9 -15.42 7.91 -8.60
C PRO A 9 -15.49 6.42 -8.96
N ASP A 10 -14.35 5.79 -9.30
CA ASP A 10 -14.30 4.36 -9.61
C ASP A 10 -14.01 3.50 -8.36
N ALA A 11 -13.80 4.11 -7.20
CA ALA A 11 -13.54 3.39 -5.97
C ALA A 11 -14.85 2.92 -5.32
N GLY A 12 -14.87 1.67 -4.89
CA GLY A 12 -16.04 1.05 -4.27
C GLY A 12 -17.06 0.53 -5.28
N GLY A 13 -18.11 -0.05 -4.77
CA GLY A 13 -19.24 -0.52 -5.57
C GLY A 13 -20.41 0.50 -5.57
N ASP A 14 -21.53 0.13 -6.17
CA ASP A 14 -22.73 0.97 -6.34
C ASP A 14 -23.32 1.53 -5.03
N ASN A 15 -22.90 1.05 -3.88
CA ASN A 15 -23.38 1.46 -2.56
C ASN A 15 -22.49 2.51 -1.86
N GLN A 16 -21.44 2.98 -2.49
CA GLN A 16 -20.56 4.00 -1.90
C GLN A 16 -21.11 5.42 -2.14
N PRO A 17 -20.91 6.35 -1.20
CA PRO A 17 -21.38 7.72 -1.37
C PRO A 17 -20.63 8.41 -2.53
N SER A 18 -21.35 9.21 -3.28
CA SER A 18 -20.76 10.07 -4.32
C SER A 18 -19.89 11.18 -3.71
N GLY A 19 -19.08 11.84 -4.53
CA GLY A 19 -18.31 12.99 -4.09
C GLY A 19 -19.21 14.12 -3.52
N ASP A 20 -20.38 14.35 -4.11
CA ASP A 20 -21.33 15.35 -3.66
C ASP A 20 -21.97 14.95 -2.31
N ASP A 21 -22.29 13.67 -2.09
CA ASP A 21 -22.78 13.18 -0.80
C ASP A 21 -21.73 13.39 0.31
N ILE A 22 -20.46 13.14 0.01
CA ILE A 22 -19.36 13.38 0.96
C ILE A 22 -19.20 14.87 1.26
N VAL A 23 -19.31 15.74 0.25
CA VAL A 23 -19.31 17.20 0.45
C VAL A 23 -20.46 17.64 1.37
N GLU A 24 -21.65 17.07 1.19
CA GLU A 24 -22.80 17.36 2.07
C GLU A 24 -22.53 16.94 3.52
N LEU A 25 -21.92 15.76 3.73
CA LEU A 25 -21.49 15.30 5.07
C LEU A 25 -20.45 16.25 5.69
N ILE A 26 -19.46 16.70 4.91
CA ILE A 26 -18.45 17.67 5.36
C ILE A 26 -19.09 19.00 5.79
N HIS A 27 -20.07 19.48 5.02
CA HIS A 27 -20.83 20.69 5.39
C HIS A 27 -21.67 20.48 6.66
N LYS A 28 -22.34 19.32 6.82
CA LYS A 28 -23.09 18.96 8.04
C LYS A 28 -22.19 18.91 9.27
N ALA A 29 -20.92 18.53 9.10
CA ALA A 29 -19.91 18.55 10.16
C ALA A 29 -19.37 19.97 10.47
N GLY A 30 -19.88 21.01 9.79
CA GLY A 30 -19.49 22.41 10.02
C GLY A 30 -18.18 22.81 9.33
N HIS A 31 -17.80 22.13 8.26
CA HIS A 31 -16.61 22.41 7.48
C HIS A 31 -16.98 22.91 6.07
N SER A 32 -16.04 23.59 5.40
CA SER A 32 -16.17 23.91 3.97
C SER A 32 -15.36 22.91 3.14
N ALA A 33 -15.91 22.51 2.00
CA ALA A 33 -15.24 21.55 1.11
C ALA A 33 -15.10 22.08 -0.32
N THR A 34 -13.97 21.73 -0.95
CA THR A 34 -13.78 21.83 -2.40
C THR A 34 -13.60 20.40 -2.91
N LEU A 35 -14.46 19.97 -3.83
CA LEU A 35 -14.42 18.64 -4.44
C LEU A 35 -13.53 18.66 -5.69
N GLN A 36 -12.66 17.67 -5.80
CA GLN A 36 -11.84 17.41 -6.99
C GLN A 36 -11.91 15.92 -7.33
N SER A 37 -12.30 15.59 -8.54
CA SER A 37 -12.22 14.22 -9.05
C SER A 37 -10.78 13.85 -9.39
N SER A 38 -10.32 12.69 -8.96
CA SER A 38 -9.00 12.15 -9.31
C SER A 38 -8.87 11.75 -10.79
N LYS A 39 -9.98 11.75 -11.54
CA LYS A 39 -10.02 11.45 -12.97
C LYS A 39 -9.83 12.70 -13.84
N ASP A 40 -9.93 13.87 -13.25
CA ASP A 40 -9.77 15.12 -14.00
C ASP A 40 -8.29 15.32 -14.37
N VAL A 41 -8.07 15.95 -15.52
CA VAL A 41 -6.72 16.36 -15.91
C VAL A 41 -6.20 17.37 -14.89
N GLU A 42 -4.95 17.19 -14.43
CA GLU A 42 -4.29 18.09 -13.45
C GLU A 42 -5.04 18.17 -12.09
N TRP A 43 -5.72 17.10 -11.69
CA TRP A 43 -6.45 17.02 -10.43
C TRP A 43 -5.57 17.40 -9.21
N ASP A 44 -4.29 17.16 -9.30
CA ASP A 44 -3.31 17.40 -8.25
C ASP A 44 -3.03 18.90 -8.01
N LYS A 45 -3.40 19.79 -8.92
CA LYS A 45 -3.36 21.24 -8.68
C LYS A 45 -4.23 21.67 -7.50
N ALA A 46 -5.29 20.91 -7.21
CA ALA A 46 -6.13 21.15 -6.01
C ALA A 46 -5.37 21.00 -4.69
N LEU A 47 -4.25 20.26 -4.68
CA LEU A 47 -3.38 20.09 -3.51
C LEU A 47 -2.46 21.29 -3.25
N GLU A 48 -2.39 22.24 -4.18
CA GLU A 48 -1.63 23.50 -4.05
C GLU A 48 -2.45 24.59 -3.37
N GLU A 49 -3.78 24.42 -3.38
CA GLU A 49 -4.70 25.38 -2.76
C GLU A 49 -4.65 25.28 -1.21
N PRO A 50 -4.79 26.41 -0.51
CA PRO A 50 -4.79 26.41 0.95
C PRO A 50 -5.93 25.55 1.51
N ALA A 51 -5.60 24.59 2.38
CA ALA A 51 -6.55 23.74 3.08
C ALA A 51 -6.05 23.43 4.51
N ASP A 52 -6.99 23.10 5.40
CA ASP A 52 -6.67 22.62 6.75
C ASP A 52 -6.51 21.10 6.78
N ILE A 53 -7.19 20.41 5.84
CA ILE A 53 -7.19 18.95 5.67
C ILE A 53 -7.27 18.63 4.17
N ILE A 54 -6.51 17.62 3.74
CA ILE A 54 -6.72 16.93 2.46
C ILE A 54 -7.47 15.64 2.75
N ALA A 55 -8.75 15.55 2.37
CA ALA A 55 -9.54 14.34 2.48
C ALA A 55 -9.41 13.52 1.19
N VAL A 56 -9.16 12.20 1.30
CA VAL A 56 -9.00 11.30 0.16
C VAL A 56 -10.06 10.22 0.23
N ALA A 57 -11.05 10.29 -0.63
CA ALA A 57 -12.10 9.29 -0.79
C ALA A 57 -11.74 8.32 -1.92
N GLY A 58 -11.25 7.13 -1.55
CA GLY A 58 -10.77 6.13 -2.50
C GLY A 58 -10.03 4.97 -1.86
N GLY A 59 -9.31 4.20 -2.67
CA GLY A 59 -8.43 3.09 -2.25
C GLY A 59 -6.97 3.51 -2.15
N ASP A 60 -6.08 2.53 -1.87
CA ASP A 60 -4.66 2.75 -1.62
C ASP A 60 -3.96 3.47 -2.78
N GLY A 61 -4.30 3.18 -4.02
CA GLY A 61 -3.68 3.83 -5.18
C GLY A 61 -3.83 5.35 -5.19
N ILE A 62 -5.04 5.91 -4.93
CA ILE A 62 -5.22 7.37 -4.86
C ILE A 62 -4.66 7.95 -3.57
N VAL A 63 -4.75 7.21 -2.46
CA VAL A 63 -4.11 7.59 -1.19
C VAL A 63 -2.60 7.75 -1.39
N GLY A 64 -1.95 6.77 -2.04
CA GLY A 64 -0.52 6.81 -2.39
C GLY A 64 -0.16 8.00 -3.27
N GLN A 65 -0.96 8.26 -4.31
CA GLN A 65 -0.72 9.39 -5.21
C GLN A 65 -0.81 10.75 -4.49
N VAL A 66 -1.81 10.94 -3.63
CA VAL A 66 -1.95 12.15 -2.82
C VAL A 66 -0.80 12.26 -1.81
N ALA A 67 -0.50 11.19 -1.07
CA ALA A 67 0.56 11.17 -0.07
C ALA A 67 1.91 11.58 -0.68
N LYS A 68 2.29 11.00 -1.83
CA LYS A 68 3.53 11.33 -2.53
C LYS A 68 3.64 12.82 -2.92
N ARG A 69 2.50 13.50 -3.21
CA ARG A 69 2.45 14.94 -3.53
C ARG A 69 2.42 15.83 -2.29
N MET A 70 2.09 15.25 -1.15
CA MET A 70 2.01 15.97 0.13
C MET A 70 3.30 15.84 0.96
N ILE A 71 4.33 15.13 0.48
CA ILE A 71 5.61 15.00 1.18
C ILE A 71 6.16 16.39 1.55
N GLY A 72 6.46 16.57 2.84
CA GLY A 72 7.00 17.82 3.39
C GLY A 72 5.97 18.94 3.61
N LYS A 73 4.70 18.74 3.24
CA LYS A 73 3.61 19.67 3.57
C LYS A 73 3.04 19.34 4.96
N GLN A 74 2.71 20.37 5.73
CA GLN A 74 2.18 20.21 7.10
C GLN A 74 0.65 20.16 7.16
N ILE A 75 0.00 19.77 6.07
CA ILE A 75 -1.46 19.60 5.99
C ILE A 75 -1.75 18.12 6.16
N PRO A 76 -2.55 17.73 7.16
CA PRO A 76 -2.84 16.32 7.39
C PRO A 76 -3.75 15.74 6.31
N ILE A 77 -3.54 14.45 6.02
CA ILE A 77 -4.35 13.66 5.10
C ILE A 77 -5.37 12.87 5.93
N ALA A 78 -6.65 12.99 5.57
CA ALA A 78 -7.74 12.18 6.11
C ALA A 78 -8.18 11.16 5.07
N ILE A 79 -8.14 9.87 5.41
CA ILE A 79 -8.56 8.81 4.50
C ILE A 79 -10.03 8.48 4.73
N LEU A 80 -10.80 8.48 3.64
CA LEU A 80 -12.16 7.95 3.57
C LEU A 80 -12.09 6.66 2.73
N PRO A 81 -12.02 5.48 3.37
CA PRO A 81 -11.65 4.23 2.71
C PRO A 81 -12.79 3.70 1.84
N MET A 82 -12.62 3.74 0.52
CA MET A 82 -13.61 3.28 -0.46
C MET A 82 -13.04 2.20 -1.41
N GLY A 83 -11.78 1.81 -1.23
CA GLY A 83 -11.10 0.80 -2.06
C GLY A 83 -11.36 -0.64 -1.59
N THR A 84 -10.74 -1.58 -2.29
CA THR A 84 -10.82 -3.01 -2.00
C THR A 84 -9.94 -3.42 -0.81
N ALA A 85 -8.65 -3.12 -0.86
CA ALA A 85 -7.71 -3.50 0.20
C ALA A 85 -7.71 -2.48 1.35
N ASN A 86 -7.51 -1.20 1.07
CA ASN A 86 -7.41 -0.13 2.05
C ASN A 86 -6.36 -0.42 3.13
N ASN A 87 -5.15 -0.81 2.71
CA ASN A 87 -4.04 -1.22 3.58
C ASN A 87 -3.60 -0.09 4.52
N VAL A 88 -3.45 1.13 3.96
CA VAL A 88 -3.09 2.32 4.75
C VAL A 88 -4.18 2.64 5.76
N ALA A 89 -5.45 2.62 5.34
CA ALA A 89 -6.58 2.88 6.23
C ALA A 89 -6.70 1.80 7.34
N THR A 90 -6.39 0.55 7.01
CA THR A 90 -6.36 -0.55 7.99
C THR A 90 -5.26 -0.33 9.03
N THR A 91 -4.07 0.05 8.60
CA THR A 91 -2.93 0.36 9.47
C THR A 91 -3.24 1.54 10.41
N LEU A 92 -3.95 2.56 9.93
CA LEU A 92 -4.38 3.71 10.74
C LEU A 92 -5.61 3.44 11.61
N GLY A 93 -6.24 2.26 11.49
CA GLY A 93 -7.43 1.89 12.27
C GLY A 93 -8.73 2.57 11.80
N VAL A 94 -8.76 3.13 10.58
CA VAL A 94 -9.93 3.86 10.04
C VAL A 94 -10.79 3.04 9.09
N LYS A 95 -10.34 1.88 8.60
CA LYS A 95 -11.02 1.09 7.55
C LYS A 95 -12.46 0.69 7.90
N HIS A 96 -12.72 0.40 9.17
CA HIS A 96 -14.02 -0.13 9.62
C HIS A 96 -14.98 0.94 10.14
N LEU A 97 -14.57 2.20 10.13
CA LEU A 97 -15.40 3.32 10.54
C LEU A 97 -16.23 3.81 9.37
N ALA A 98 -17.47 4.22 9.65
CA ALA A 98 -18.35 4.81 8.64
C ALA A 98 -17.79 6.17 8.17
N ILE A 99 -18.06 6.54 6.93
CA ILE A 99 -17.53 7.79 6.34
C ILE A 99 -17.99 9.02 7.10
N ASP A 100 -19.24 9.04 7.54
CA ASP A 100 -19.80 10.10 8.37
C ASP A 100 -19.14 10.16 9.76
N GLU A 101 -18.92 9.00 10.40
CA GLU A 101 -18.18 8.90 11.66
C GLU A 101 -16.77 9.48 11.55
N LEU A 102 -16.05 9.15 10.47
CA LEU A 102 -14.73 9.71 10.20
C LEU A 102 -14.77 11.23 10.05
N ILE A 103 -15.70 11.76 9.24
CA ILE A 103 -15.81 13.19 8.96
C ILE A 103 -16.18 13.98 10.23
N PHE A 104 -17.16 13.50 11.00
CA PHE A 104 -17.57 14.13 12.28
C PHE A 104 -16.47 14.06 13.34
N GLY A 105 -15.58 13.05 13.23
CA GLY A 105 -14.46 12.85 14.14
C GLY A 105 -13.24 13.76 13.90
N TRP A 106 -13.10 14.43 12.74
CA TRP A 106 -11.88 15.17 12.37
C TRP A 106 -11.44 16.23 13.37
N THR A 107 -12.37 16.86 14.08
CA THR A 107 -12.03 17.89 15.07
C THR A 107 -11.35 17.35 16.32
N SER A 108 -11.55 16.07 16.62
CA SER A 108 -10.94 15.34 17.74
C SER A 108 -9.88 14.33 17.31
N ALA A 109 -9.73 14.12 16.01
CA ALA A 109 -8.76 13.18 15.47
C ALA A 109 -7.33 13.57 15.87
N ARG A 110 -6.50 12.56 16.15
CA ARG A 110 -5.07 12.76 16.40
C ARG A 110 -4.31 12.82 15.08
N ARG A 111 -3.31 13.66 15.02
CA ARG A 111 -2.34 13.70 13.93
C ARG A 111 -1.26 12.66 14.18
N VAL A 112 -1.13 11.71 13.29
CA VAL A 112 -0.11 10.67 13.32
C VAL A 112 0.96 11.02 12.32
N LYS A 113 2.21 10.99 12.75
CA LYS A 113 3.36 11.12 11.86
C LYS A 113 3.46 9.87 11.00
N PHE A 114 3.82 10.06 9.74
CA PHE A 114 3.88 8.97 8.79
C PHE A 114 5.15 9.09 7.93
N ASP A 115 5.91 8.04 7.89
CA ASP A 115 7.18 7.94 7.18
C ASP A 115 6.94 7.70 5.69
N VAL A 116 7.94 7.98 4.88
CA VAL A 116 7.94 7.70 3.45
C VAL A 116 9.21 6.94 3.11
N GLY A 117 9.07 5.77 2.54
CA GLY A 117 10.17 5.07 1.95
C GLY A 117 10.56 5.69 0.62
N ASN A 118 11.82 5.58 0.24
CA ASN A 118 12.33 6.00 -1.07
C ASN A 118 13.14 4.90 -1.70
N ALA A 119 12.68 4.38 -2.83
CA ALA A 119 13.31 3.31 -3.59
C ALA A 119 14.10 3.88 -4.77
N LYS A 120 15.42 3.69 -4.77
CA LYS A 120 16.29 4.06 -5.86
C LYS A 120 16.79 2.82 -6.59
N GLY A 121 16.59 2.78 -7.89
CA GLY A 121 16.94 1.64 -8.73
C GLY A 121 17.06 2.03 -10.20
N PRO A 122 16.95 1.07 -11.13
CA PRO A 122 17.01 1.34 -12.57
C PRO A 122 15.92 2.32 -13.07
N TRP A 123 14.84 2.48 -12.29
CA TRP A 123 13.73 3.42 -12.54
C TRP A 123 14.01 4.85 -12.05
N GLY A 124 15.16 5.11 -11.45
CA GLY A 124 15.44 6.37 -10.76
C GLY A 124 15.11 6.29 -9.26
N SER A 125 14.46 7.31 -8.73
CA SER A 125 14.09 7.40 -7.31
C SER A 125 12.57 7.59 -7.19
N ILE A 126 11.88 6.66 -6.53
CA ILE A 126 10.44 6.64 -6.37
C ILE A 126 10.10 6.56 -4.89
N PRO A 127 9.32 7.52 -4.34
CA PRO A 127 8.80 7.42 -2.98
C PRO A 127 7.67 6.39 -2.90
N PHE A 128 7.53 5.73 -1.74
CA PHE A 128 6.45 4.82 -1.45
C PHE A 128 5.92 5.00 -0.02
N ILE A 129 4.68 4.62 0.21
CA ILE A 129 4.01 4.72 1.52
C ILE A 129 3.64 3.36 2.12
N GLU A 130 3.51 2.31 1.31
CA GLU A 130 3.19 0.96 1.76
C GLU A 130 4.44 0.09 1.83
N GLY A 131 5.09 -0.16 0.71
CA GLY A 131 6.25 -1.01 0.65
C GLY A 131 6.87 -1.17 -0.73
N LEU A 132 8.00 -1.87 -0.75
CA LEU A 132 8.69 -2.35 -1.93
C LEU A 132 8.94 -3.85 -1.75
N GLY A 133 8.65 -4.63 -2.79
CA GLY A 133 8.89 -6.07 -2.70
C GLY A 133 9.19 -6.76 -4.01
N MET A 134 9.60 -8.01 -3.91
CA MET A 134 9.93 -8.89 -5.03
C MET A 134 9.73 -10.37 -4.67
N GLY A 135 9.65 -11.21 -5.68
CA GLY A 135 9.43 -12.64 -5.54
C GLY A 135 7.96 -13.02 -5.59
N LEU A 136 7.48 -13.92 -4.74
CA LEU A 136 6.19 -14.60 -4.81
C LEU A 136 5.01 -13.66 -5.10
N PHE A 137 4.90 -12.56 -4.36
CA PHE A 137 3.80 -11.61 -4.54
C PHE A 137 3.90 -10.91 -5.90
N THR A 138 5.04 -10.32 -6.18
CA THR A 138 5.30 -9.58 -7.42
C THR A 138 5.23 -10.47 -8.65
N ASP A 139 5.78 -11.69 -8.57
CA ASP A 139 5.71 -12.68 -9.64
C ASP A 139 4.28 -13.11 -9.93
N THR A 140 3.43 -13.17 -8.91
CA THR A 140 2.01 -13.47 -9.09
C THR A 140 1.30 -12.32 -9.79
N MET A 141 1.52 -11.10 -9.33
CA MET A 141 0.90 -9.89 -9.92
C MET A 141 1.34 -9.66 -11.37
N SER A 142 2.62 -9.87 -11.69
CA SER A 142 3.15 -9.68 -13.04
C SER A 142 2.64 -10.71 -14.06
N ARG A 143 2.12 -11.85 -13.58
CA ARG A 143 1.62 -12.96 -14.42
C ARG A 143 0.11 -13.02 -14.50
N LEU A 144 -0.61 -12.09 -13.89
CA LEU A 144 -2.05 -11.98 -14.10
C LEU A 144 -2.31 -11.70 -15.56
N ASP A 145 -2.89 -12.68 -16.25
CA ASP A 145 -3.24 -12.55 -17.67
C ASP A 145 -4.54 -11.75 -17.87
N ALA A 146 -4.88 -11.48 -19.14
CA ALA A 146 -6.11 -10.75 -19.45
C ALA A 146 -7.38 -11.50 -19.00
N LYS A 147 -7.34 -12.85 -18.84
CA LYS A 147 -8.48 -13.65 -18.38
C LYS A 147 -8.64 -13.52 -16.87
N ASP A 148 -7.54 -13.58 -16.11
CA ASP A 148 -7.53 -13.38 -14.66
C ASP A 148 -8.07 -11.98 -14.33
N ASN A 149 -7.59 -10.96 -15.04
CA ASN A 149 -8.07 -9.58 -14.87
C ASN A 149 -9.55 -9.40 -15.23
N ILE A 150 -10.03 -10.05 -16.31
CA ILE A 150 -11.44 -10.03 -16.68
C ILE A 150 -12.27 -10.76 -15.62
N GLN A 151 -11.81 -11.91 -15.11
CA GLN A 151 -12.50 -12.66 -14.07
C GLN A 151 -12.62 -11.84 -12.78
N LEU A 152 -11.54 -11.18 -12.35
CA LEU A 152 -11.55 -10.29 -11.20
C LEU A 152 -12.45 -9.07 -11.41
N ALA A 153 -12.49 -8.51 -12.63
CA ALA A 153 -13.33 -7.37 -12.96
C ALA A 153 -14.84 -7.68 -12.94
N HIS A 154 -15.21 -8.95 -13.20
CA HIS A 154 -16.62 -9.40 -13.16
C HIS A 154 -17.13 -9.64 -11.74
N LEU A 155 -16.25 -9.74 -10.72
CA LEU A 155 -16.68 -9.83 -9.35
C LEU A 155 -17.12 -8.44 -8.87
N SER A 156 -18.35 -8.34 -8.40
CA SER A 156 -18.91 -7.10 -7.84
C SER A 156 -18.54 -6.92 -6.38
N ASP A 157 -18.32 -8.03 -5.68
CA ASP A 157 -18.02 -8.04 -4.25
C ASP A 157 -16.50 -7.90 -4.01
N THR A 158 -16.17 -6.97 -3.12
CA THR A 158 -14.78 -6.69 -2.72
C THR A 158 -14.15 -7.88 -2.02
N ASP A 159 -14.90 -8.60 -1.18
CA ASP A 159 -14.41 -9.77 -0.44
C ASP A 159 -14.16 -10.95 -1.39
N GLU A 160 -15.02 -11.15 -2.40
CA GLU A 160 -14.82 -12.16 -3.43
C GLU A 160 -13.56 -11.90 -4.27
N LYS A 161 -13.29 -10.63 -4.63
CA LYS A 161 -12.04 -10.24 -5.31
C LYS A 161 -10.82 -10.58 -4.46
N LEU A 162 -10.83 -10.21 -3.19
CA LEU A 162 -9.77 -10.51 -2.24
C LEU A 162 -9.50 -12.01 -2.13
N ILE A 163 -10.55 -12.81 -1.93
CA ILE A 163 -10.44 -14.28 -1.84
C ILE A 163 -9.85 -14.85 -3.12
N SER A 164 -10.27 -14.38 -4.29
CA SER A 164 -9.76 -14.85 -5.58
C SER A 164 -8.25 -14.59 -5.72
N VAL A 165 -7.78 -13.41 -5.36
CA VAL A 165 -6.34 -13.08 -5.38
C VAL A 165 -5.56 -13.94 -4.37
N LEU A 166 -6.11 -14.15 -3.15
CA LEU A 166 -5.51 -15.06 -2.16
C LEU A 166 -5.38 -16.50 -2.67
N GLN A 167 -6.39 -17.00 -3.38
CA GLN A 167 -6.35 -18.33 -3.98
C GLN A 167 -5.29 -18.44 -5.09
N MET A 168 -5.16 -17.40 -5.93
CA MET A 168 -4.10 -17.34 -6.96
C MET A 168 -2.71 -17.38 -6.30
N LEU A 169 -2.48 -16.55 -5.30
CA LEU A 169 -1.22 -16.52 -4.55
C LEU A 169 -0.91 -17.88 -3.92
N ARG A 170 -1.90 -18.49 -3.24
CA ARG A 170 -1.73 -19.82 -2.62
C ARG A 170 -1.32 -20.87 -3.64
N SER A 171 -1.92 -20.88 -4.83
CA SER A 171 -1.56 -21.82 -5.89
C SER A 171 -0.13 -21.62 -6.40
N ARG A 172 0.43 -20.43 -6.27
CA ARG A 172 1.80 -20.09 -6.70
C ARG A 172 2.88 -20.47 -5.70
N VAL A 173 2.53 -20.57 -4.41
CA VAL A 173 3.50 -20.93 -3.35
C VAL A 173 4.21 -22.25 -3.66
N GLU A 174 3.49 -23.27 -4.17
CA GLU A 174 4.07 -24.59 -4.49
C GLU A 174 5.07 -24.53 -5.66
N SER A 175 4.89 -23.60 -6.59
CA SER A 175 5.69 -23.46 -7.81
C SER A 175 6.65 -22.27 -7.79
N CYS A 176 6.75 -21.56 -6.67
CA CYS A 176 7.65 -20.40 -6.56
C CYS A 176 9.12 -20.83 -6.59
N HIS A 177 9.97 -19.96 -7.10
CA HIS A 177 11.41 -20.16 -7.18
C HIS A 177 12.09 -19.22 -6.20
N SER A 178 13.18 -19.67 -5.61
CA SER A 178 14.03 -18.79 -4.80
C SER A 178 15.02 -18.06 -5.70
N HIS A 179 15.24 -16.80 -5.37
CA HIS A 179 16.17 -15.91 -6.03
C HIS A 179 17.35 -15.61 -5.11
N GLU A 180 18.55 -15.63 -5.67
CA GLU A 180 19.76 -15.25 -4.93
C GLU A 180 19.83 -13.74 -4.83
N MET A 181 19.95 -13.23 -3.61
CA MET A 181 19.96 -11.80 -3.31
C MET A 181 21.10 -11.48 -2.36
N ASN A 182 21.94 -10.50 -2.73
CA ASN A 182 22.91 -9.90 -1.83
C ASN A 182 22.21 -8.74 -1.12
N ILE A 183 21.99 -8.87 0.18
CA ILE A 183 21.20 -7.93 0.98
C ILE A 183 22.06 -7.38 2.10
N THR A 184 22.20 -6.06 2.14
CA THR A 184 22.72 -5.33 3.30
C THR A 184 21.59 -4.49 3.88
N PHE A 185 21.25 -4.71 5.15
CA PHE A 185 20.23 -3.94 5.86
C PHE A 185 20.83 -3.29 7.10
N ASP A 186 21.05 -1.99 7.03
CA ASP A 186 22.00 -1.25 7.85
C ASP A 186 23.38 -1.94 7.80
N ASP A 187 23.93 -2.35 8.94
CA ASP A 187 25.22 -3.03 9.03
C ASP A 187 25.12 -4.58 8.99
N ARG A 188 23.93 -5.14 8.70
CA ARG A 188 23.68 -6.58 8.70
C ARG A 188 23.72 -7.14 7.29
N ASP A 189 24.48 -8.22 7.10
CA ASP A 189 24.43 -9.04 5.91
C ASP A 189 23.28 -10.06 6.05
N LEU A 190 22.27 -9.92 5.20
CA LEU A 190 21.12 -10.82 5.10
C LEU A 190 21.08 -11.51 3.75
N SER A 191 22.24 -11.64 3.07
CA SER A 191 22.34 -12.28 1.77
C SER A 191 21.88 -13.73 1.83
N GLY A 192 21.16 -14.17 0.78
CA GLY A 192 20.61 -15.52 0.77
C GLY A 192 19.76 -15.83 -0.45
N LYS A 193 19.01 -16.94 -0.37
CA LYS A 193 18.04 -17.36 -1.38
C LYS A 193 16.63 -17.24 -0.83
N TYR A 194 15.84 -16.35 -1.41
CA TYR A 194 14.51 -16.00 -0.93
C TYR A 194 13.45 -16.19 -2.00
N ILE A 195 12.26 -16.62 -1.58
CA ILE A 195 11.06 -16.66 -2.41
C ILE A 195 10.23 -15.38 -2.25
N LEU A 196 10.44 -14.63 -1.17
CA LEU A 196 9.73 -13.38 -0.85
C LEU A 196 10.71 -12.43 -0.16
N LEU A 197 10.66 -11.17 -0.59
CA LEU A 197 11.27 -10.03 0.08
C LEU A 197 10.28 -8.87 0.04
N GLU A 198 9.96 -8.29 1.21
CA GLU A 198 9.10 -7.12 1.35
C GLU A 198 9.72 -6.14 2.34
N ALA A 199 10.06 -4.94 1.88
CA ALA A 199 10.48 -3.82 2.72
C ALA A 199 9.25 -2.95 2.98
N MET A 200 8.67 -3.06 4.16
CA MET A 200 7.34 -2.53 4.49
C MET A 200 7.42 -1.31 5.40
N ASN A 201 6.60 -0.32 5.12
CA ASN A 201 6.37 0.85 5.96
C ASN A 201 5.09 0.70 6.81
N ILE A 202 4.18 -0.17 6.38
CA ILE A 202 2.90 -0.46 7.03
C ILE A 202 2.72 -1.96 7.24
N HIS A 203 1.67 -2.37 7.96
CA HIS A 203 1.43 -3.78 8.31
C HIS A 203 1.12 -4.68 7.11
N TYR A 204 0.50 -4.11 6.06
CA TYR A 204 -0.15 -4.87 5.00
C TYR A 204 0.44 -4.55 3.62
N VAL A 205 0.41 -5.53 2.74
CA VAL A 205 0.71 -5.37 1.31
C VAL A 205 -0.35 -6.11 0.48
N GLY A 206 -0.60 -5.62 -0.75
CA GLY A 206 -1.51 -6.24 -1.69
C GLY A 206 -2.90 -6.51 -1.12
N PRO A 207 -3.45 -7.74 -1.22
CA PRO A 207 -4.80 -8.04 -0.78
C PRO A 207 -4.91 -8.21 0.76
N ASN A 208 -4.54 -7.20 1.52
CA ASN A 208 -4.49 -7.22 2.99
C ASN A 208 -3.58 -8.34 3.55
N PHE A 209 -2.43 -8.57 2.95
CA PHE A 209 -1.41 -9.43 3.53
C PHE A 209 -0.77 -8.76 4.73
N CYS A 210 -1.06 -9.25 5.93
CA CYS A 210 -0.40 -8.81 7.15
C CYS A 210 0.96 -9.53 7.29
N LEU A 211 1.97 -9.01 6.61
CA LEU A 211 3.32 -9.58 6.66
C LEU A 211 4.17 -8.98 7.78
N ALA A 212 3.96 -7.70 8.10
CA ALA A 212 4.69 -6.99 9.13
C ALA A 212 3.76 -6.45 10.25
N PRO A 213 3.19 -7.32 11.09
CA PRO A 213 2.30 -6.87 12.17
C PRO A 213 2.91 -5.83 13.13
N PRO A 214 4.25 -5.80 13.38
CA PRO A 214 4.86 -4.82 14.26
C PRO A 214 5.26 -3.51 13.54
N ALA A 215 4.99 -3.35 12.23
CA ALA A 215 5.36 -2.14 11.50
C ALA A 215 4.65 -0.92 12.09
N ASP A 216 5.42 0.15 12.31
CA ASP A 216 4.91 1.45 12.74
C ASP A 216 5.35 2.50 11.71
N PRO A 217 4.42 3.03 10.91
CA PRO A 217 4.77 3.98 9.86
C PRO A 217 5.25 5.34 10.38
N GLY A 218 5.50 5.49 11.66
CA GLY A 218 5.99 6.74 12.28
C GLY A 218 7.28 6.58 13.08
N ASP A 219 7.90 5.39 13.11
CA ASP A 219 9.09 5.10 13.91
C ASP A 219 10.43 5.37 13.21
N GLY A 220 10.38 5.79 11.93
CA GLY A 220 11.57 6.09 11.11
C GLY A 220 12.28 4.85 10.58
N LEU A 221 11.63 3.68 10.61
CA LEU A 221 12.20 2.40 10.19
C LEU A 221 11.33 1.72 9.12
N LEU A 222 11.92 0.77 8.42
CA LEU A 222 11.23 -0.21 7.59
C LEU A 222 11.28 -1.57 8.28
N ASP A 223 10.24 -2.33 8.07
CA ASP A 223 10.16 -3.73 8.45
C ASP A 223 10.46 -4.60 7.23
N LEU A 224 11.67 -5.17 7.16
CA LEU A 224 12.08 -6.08 6.10
C LEU A 224 11.62 -7.50 6.45
N VAL A 225 10.69 -8.02 5.66
CA VAL A 225 10.18 -9.38 5.73
C VAL A 225 10.85 -10.19 4.62
N ILE A 226 11.50 -11.27 4.96
CA ILE A 226 12.11 -12.20 4.01
C ILE A 226 11.66 -13.62 4.30
N ALA A 227 11.47 -14.40 3.24
CA ALA A 227 11.15 -15.83 3.38
C ALA A 227 11.99 -16.64 2.40
N SER A 228 12.66 -17.67 2.93
CA SER A 228 13.33 -18.70 2.15
C SER A 228 12.33 -19.73 1.60
N TYR A 229 12.81 -20.65 0.78
CA TYR A 229 11.96 -21.74 0.27
C TYR A 229 11.46 -22.66 1.39
N ASP A 230 12.19 -22.79 2.48
CA ASP A 230 11.80 -23.64 3.61
C ASP A 230 10.58 -23.09 4.37
N GLU A 231 10.33 -21.77 4.25
CA GLU A 231 9.19 -21.09 4.90
C GLU A 231 7.92 -21.06 4.03
N ARG A 232 7.94 -21.65 2.85
CA ARG A 232 6.79 -21.66 1.93
C ARG A 232 5.52 -22.25 2.54
N GLU A 233 5.66 -23.28 3.40
CA GLU A 233 4.53 -23.92 4.07
C GLU A 233 3.84 -22.97 5.04
N GLN A 234 4.60 -22.13 5.73
CA GLN A 234 4.05 -21.09 6.62
C GLN A 234 3.23 -20.06 5.82
N ILE A 235 3.74 -19.65 4.64
CA ILE A 235 3.02 -18.75 3.73
C ILE A 235 1.75 -19.42 3.21
N HIS A 236 1.85 -20.69 2.77
CA HIS A 236 0.70 -21.44 2.26
C HIS A 236 -0.40 -21.59 3.33
N GLN A 237 -0.01 -21.94 4.57
CA GLN A 237 -0.95 -22.04 5.68
C GLN A 237 -1.60 -20.70 6.01
N TYR A 238 -0.81 -19.62 6.05
CA TYR A 238 -1.32 -18.27 6.26
C TYR A 238 -2.37 -17.88 5.21
N LEU A 239 -2.08 -18.13 3.93
CA LEU A 239 -3.03 -17.86 2.85
C LEU A 239 -4.32 -18.67 2.99
N SER A 240 -4.22 -19.93 3.39
CA SER A 240 -5.37 -20.80 3.65
C SER A 240 -6.21 -20.27 4.81
N ASP A 241 -5.57 -19.87 5.90
CA ASP A 241 -6.24 -19.29 7.05
C ASP A 241 -6.95 -17.98 6.70
N ARG A 242 -6.34 -17.13 5.85
CA ARG A 242 -6.96 -15.90 5.36
C ARG A 242 -8.19 -16.17 4.49
N ILE A 243 -8.15 -17.16 3.60
CA ILE A 243 -9.29 -17.59 2.77
C ILE A 243 -10.42 -18.10 3.68
N ASP A 244 -10.09 -18.77 4.77
CA ASP A 244 -11.06 -19.28 5.76
C ASP A 244 -11.52 -18.20 6.78
N ASN A 245 -11.20 -16.90 6.57
CA ASN A 245 -11.50 -15.80 7.48
C ASN A 245 -10.91 -15.95 8.90
N LYS A 246 -9.80 -16.66 9.03
CA LYS A 246 -9.07 -16.73 10.29
C LYS A 246 -8.11 -15.56 10.43
N SER A 247 -8.08 -14.94 11.60
CA SER A 247 -7.11 -13.87 11.90
C SER A 247 -5.77 -14.51 12.28
N ASN A 248 -4.78 -14.40 11.40
CA ASN A 248 -3.44 -14.93 11.59
C ASN A 248 -2.42 -14.11 10.81
N TYR A 249 -1.14 -14.37 11.01
CA TYR A 249 -0.01 -13.85 10.21
C TYR A 249 1.04 -14.96 10.04
N PRO A 250 1.89 -14.90 9.02
CA PRO A 250 2.71 -16.05 8.63
C PRO A 250 3.84 -16.37 9.61
N GLY A 251 4.15 -15.48 10.56
CA GLY A 251 5.23 -15.70 11.53
C GLY A 251 6.63 -15.69 10.91
N LEU A 252 6.80 -14.98 9.79
CA LEU A 252 8.08 -14.82 9.12
C LEU A 252 9.03 -13.95 9.94
N MET A 253 10.33 -14.08 9.67
CA MET A 253 11.33 -13.23 10.31
C MET A 253 11.23 -11.79 9.78
N ILE A 254 11.20 -10.83 10.72
CA ILE A 254 11.12 -9.41 10.43
C ILE A 254 12.36 -8.72 10.98
N HIS A 255 13.03 -7.96 10.14
CA HIS A 255 14.18 -7.12 10.52
C HIS A 255 13.78 -5.66 10.43
N LYS A 256 14.13 -4.84 11.44
CA LYS A 256 13.93 -3.39 11.41
C LYS A 256 15.22 -2.66 11.09
N GLY A 257 15.11 -1.60 10.27
CA GLY A 257 16.23 -0.75 9.87
C GLY A 257 15.77 0.39 8.95
N ASN A 258 16.68 1.26 8.55
CA ASN A 258 16.33 2.43 7.74
C ASN A 258 17.10 2.56 6.42
N HIS A 259 18.07 1.69 6.18
CA HIS A 259 18.83 1.66 4.93
C HIS A 259 19.00 0.22 4.43
N LEU A 260 18.36 -0.08 3.31
CA LEU A 260 18.39 -1.40 2.67
C LEU A 260 19.08 -1.29 1.31
N ARG A 261 20.05 -2.16 1.05
CA ARG A 261 20.65 -2.34 -0.27
C ARG A 261 20.45 -3.78 -0.71
N ILE A 262 19.89 -3.94 -1.90
CA ILE A 262 19.65 -5.24 -2.54
C ILE A 262 20.41 -5.25 -3.86
N GLU A 263 21.14 -6.33 -4.13
CA GLU A 263 21.70 -6.64 -5.43
C GLU A 263 21.28 -8.06 -5.82
N CYS A 264 20.60 -8.19 -6.94
CA CYS A 264 20.07 -9.46 -7.40
C CYS A 264 20.03 -9.52 -8.93
N GLU A 265 19.70 -10.69 -9.47
CA GLU A 265 19.26 -10.80 -10.87
C GLU A 265 18.07 -9.88 -11.13
N GLY A 266 17.87 -9.51 -12.40
CA GLY A 266 16.78 -8.63 -12.77
C GLY A 266 15.42 -9.29 -12.54
N LEU A 267 14.80 -8.96 -11.41
CA LEU A 267 13.46 -9.40 -11.01
C LEU A 267 12.44 -8.28 -11.24
N THR A 268 11.19 -8.67 -11.35
CA THR A 268 10.10 -7.71 -11.23
C THR A 268 10.00 -7.24 -9.77
N VAL A 269 9.79 -5.95 -9.59
CA VAL A 269 9.68 -5.28 -8.29
C VAL A 269 8.33 -4.57 -8.24
N HIS A 270 7.63 -4.61 -7.14
CA HIS A 270 6.56 -3.66 -6.89
C HIS A 270 7.02 -2.52 -5.98
N ILE A 271 6.48 -1.34 -6.19
CA ILE A 271 6.68 -0.15 -5.35
C ILE A 271 5.28 0.41 -5.10
N ASP A 272 4.74 0.24 -3.90
CA ASP A 272 3.30 0.33 -3.63
C ASP A 272 2.52 -0.58 -4.62
N ASP A 273 1.53 -0.03 -5.34
CA ASP A 273 0.72 -0.76 -6.33
C ASP A 273 1.37 -0.87 -7.73
N ASP A 274 2.51 -0.20 -7.96
CA ASP A 274 3.14 -0.11 -9.28
C ASP A 274 4.18 -1.23 -9.48
N LEU A 275 4.17 -1.87 -10.66
CA LEU A 275 5.15 -2.87 -11.05
C LEU A 275 6.28 -2.25 -11.89
N TRP A 276 7.52 -2.67 -11.62
CA TRP A 276 8.67 -2.39 -12.46
C TRP A 276 9.41 -3.68 -12.85
N PRO A 277 9.73 -3.89 -14.14
CA PRO A 277 9.24 -3.09 -15.28
C PRO A 277 7.73 -3.17 -15.43
N GLU A 278 7.15 -2.16 -16.04
CA GLU A 278 5.70 -2.16 -16.36
C GLU A 278 5.35 -3.40 -17.22
N ILE A 279 4.12 -3.88 -17.07
CA ILE A 279 3.63 -5.04 -17.82
C ILE A 279 3.75 -4.76 -19.33
N GLY A 280 4.45 -5.66 -20.04
CA GLY A 280 4.72 -5.51 -21.49
C GLY A 280 5.98 -4.72 -21.84
N ALA A 281 6.68 -4.15 -20.87
CA ALA A 281 8.00 -3.57 -21.07
C ALA A 281 9.07 -4.66 -21.29
N PRO A 282 10.26 -4.32 -21.84
CA PRO A 282 11.39 -5.25 -21.92
C PRO A 282 11.75 -5.83 -20.54
N SER A 283 12.24 -7.07 -20.54
CA SER A 283 12.74 -7.70 -19.31
C SER A 283 13.76 -6.81 -18.61
N PRO A 284 13.81 -6.84 -17.27
CA PRO A 284 14.80 -6.08 -16.51
C PRO A 284 16.24 -6.46 -16.91
N PRO A 285 17.24 -5.64 -16.60
CA PRO A 285 18.66 -5.98 -16.78
C PRO A 285 19.02 -7.27 -16.05
N ASN A 286 20.07 -7.96 -16.49
CA ASN A 286 20.53 -9.22 -15.87
C ASN A 286 20.90 -9.07 -14.38
N SER A 287 21.25 -7.86 -13.93
CA SER A 287 21.50 -7.54 -12.54
C SER A 287 20.96 -6.16 -12.25
N ILE A 288 20.33 -5.99 -11.09
CA ILE A 288 19.82 -4.72 -10.58
C ILE A 288 20.35 -4.46 -9.18
N VAL A 289 20.56 -3.19 -8.88
CA VAL A 289 20.87 -2.71 -7.54
C VAL A 289 19.75 -1.78 -7.10
N ILE A 290 19.20 -2.03 -5.92
CA ILE A 290 18.14 -1.24 -5.33
C ILE A 290 18.65 -0.72 -3.98
N GLU A 291 18.48 0.57 -3.75
CA GLU A 291 18.72 1.20 -2.45
C GLU A 291 17.39 1.74 -1.93
N VAL A 292 17.05 1.41 -0.69
CA VAL A 292 15.85 1.88 -0.01
C VAL A 292 16.23 2.62 1.26
N THR A 293 15.66 3.80 1.43
CA THR A 293 15.87 4.65 2.61
C THR A 293 14.53 5.16 3.13
N VAL A 294 14.49 5.68 4.34
CA VAL A 294 13.30 6.26 4.97
C VAL A 294 13.47 7.75 5.15
N THR A 295 12.44 8.51 4.77
CA THR A 295 12.27 9.90 5.21
C THR A 295 11.28 9.89 6.36
N SER A 296 11.81 10.01 7.58
CA SER A 296 11.01 9.95 8.79
C SER A 296 10.04 11.13 8.89
N GLN A 297 8.80 10.83 9.30
CA GLN A 297 7.75 11.81 9.61
C GLN A 297 7.45 12.79 8.46
N ALA A 298 7.59 12.32 7.22
CA ALA A 298 7.44 13.13 6.02
C ALA A 298 6.00 13.61 5.77
N LEU A 299 5.02 12.94 6.40
CA LEU A 299 3.59 13.22 6.27
C LEU A 299 2.91 13.27 7.63
N GLU A 300 1.70 13.85 7.65
CA GLU A 300 0.75 13.73 8.76
C GLU A 300 -0.53 13.06 8.25
N MET A 301 -1.01 12.05 8.98
CA MET A 301 -2.28 11.40 8.72
C MET A 301 -3.24 11.65 9.88
N LEU A 302 -4.55 11.69 9.61
CA LEU A 302 -5.57 11.69 10.67
C LEU A 302 -5.94 10.26 11.05
N ALA A 303 -5.93 9.98 12.35
CA ALA A 303 -6.38 8.72 12.93
C ALA A 303 -7.41 9.02 14.03
N PRO A 304 -8.25 8.04 14.42
CA PRO A 304 -9.20 8.20 15.52
C PRO A 304 -8.51 8.63 16.81
N ALA A 305 -9.23 9.35 17.66
CA ALA A 305 -8.75 9.84 18.94
C ALA A 305 -8.37 8.72 19.92
#